data_46ac0ab4a5d805ac9f55e7d542e0fc0b
#
_entry.id   46ac0ab4a5d805ac9f55e7d542e0fc0b
#
_cell.length_a   1.000
_cell.length_b   1.000
_cell.length_c   1.000
_cell.angle_alpha   90.00
_cell.angle_beta   90.00
_cell.angle_gamma   90.00
#
_symmetry.space_group_name_H-M   'P 1'
#
loop_
_entity.id
_entity.type
_entity.pdbx_description
1 polymer ?
#
loop_
_entity_poly.entity_id
_entity_poly.type
_entity_poly.pdbx_seq_one_letter_code
_entity_poly.pdbx_strand_id
1 'polypeptide(L)'
;MKILQINTSARREGANSTRLANTVTARLQADNPGATVTLRDLAVTPHPVLDEAALGARFTPAGQRTPEQAARVALDDALIAEVHAHDVIVLGVPMYNFNVTAQFKNWIDAVARAGVTFKYTETGPVGLVTGKKVYVVTSRGGIHQGQPTDQMTPYLPTVLAFLGMTDVEFVYAEGMAFAAEQGLASARARIQQLVSA
;
A
#
# COMPACT_ATOMS: atom_id res chain seq x y z
N MET A 1 1.01 5.00 -18.76
CA MET A 1 0.61 4.75 -17.37
C MET A 1 1.62 3.80 -16.71
N LYS A 2 2.10 4.13 -15.52
CA LYS A 2 3.00 3.30 -14.72
C LYS A 2 2.26 2.82 -13.47
N ILE A 3 2.21 1.51 -13.28
CA ILE A 3 1.47 0.85 -12.19
C ILE A 3 2.47 0.29 -11.20
N LEU A 4 2.33 0.64 -9.92
CA LEU A 4 3.04 0.01 -8.81
C LEU A 4 2.09 -0.94 -8.10
N GLN A 5 2.35 -2.23 -8.17
CA GLN A 5 1.63 -3.22 -7.36
C GLN A 5 2.44 -3.58 -6.13
N ILE A 6 1.84 -3.43 -4.95
CA ILE A 6 2.46 -3.74 -3.65
C ILE A 6 1.69 -4.87 -2.99
N ASN A 7 2.31 -6.04 -2.86
CA ASN A 7 1.76 -7.18 -2.14
C ASN A 7 2.30 -7.19 -0.70
N THR A 8 1.38 -7.30 0.26
CA THR A 8 1.74 -7.16 1.69
C THR A 8 1.40 -8.40 2.52
N SER A 9 0.87 -9.45 1.88
CA SER A 9 0.58 -10.71 2.56
C SER A 9 1.86 -11.37 3.07
N ALA A 10 1.83 -11.95 4.26
CA ALA A 10 2.91 -12.82 4.73
C ALA A 10 2.98 -14.14 3.96
N ARG A 11 1.90 -14.52 3.25
CA ARG A 11 1.90 -15.69 2.36
C ARG A 11 2.52 -15.33 1.02
N ARG A 12 3.50 -16.10 0.59
CA ARG A 12 4.08 -15.99 -0.76
C ARG A 12 3.19 -16.62 -1.82
N GLU A 13 2.49 -17.70 -1.48
CA GLU A 13 1.61 -18.44 -2.38
C GLU A 13 0.17 -18.46 -1.85
N GLY A 14 -0.80 -18.44 -2.77
CA GLY A 14 -2.22 -18.60 -2.45
C GLY A 14 -2.85 -17.42 -1.66
N ALA A 15 -2.20 -16.28 -1.55
CA ALA A 15 -2.76 -15.11 -0.89
C ALA A 15 -3.89 -14.50 -1.74
N ASN A 16 -5.10 -14.42 -1.18
CA ASN A 16 -6.27 -13.91 -1.90
C ASN A 16 -6.14 -12.43 -2.26
N SER A 17 -5.62 -11.60 -1.36
CA SER A 17 -5.37 -10.18 -1.64
C SER A 17 -4.39 -10.00 -2.81
N THR A 18 -3.31 -10.80 -2.87
CA THR A 18 -2.35 -10.79 -3.98
C THR A 18 -3.00 -11.23 -5.29
N ARG A 19 -3.78 -12.32 -5.28
CA ARG A 19 -4.47 -12.81 -6.49
C ARG A 19 -5.43 -11.79 -7.06
N LEU A 20 -6.19 -11.12 -6.19
CA LEU A 20 -7.13 -10.07 -6.61
C LEU A 20 -6.40 -8.79 -7.04
N ALA A 21 -5.29 -8.41 -6.39
CA ALA A 21 -4.44 -7.30 -6.84
C ALA A 21 -3.87 -7.57 -8.24
N ASN A 22 -3.41 -8.80 -8.51
CA ASN A 22 -3.00 -9.23 -9.86
C ASN A 22 -4.13 -9.06 -10.89
N THR A 23 -5.39 -9.37 -10.50
CA THR A 23 -6.56 -9.19 -11.37
C THR A 23 -6.80 -7.71 -11.71
N VAL A 24 -6.70 -6.81 -10.71
CA VAL A 24 -6.80 -5.35 -10.94
C VAL A 24 -5.70 -4.89 -11.88
N THR A 25 -4.47 -5.26 -11.61
CA THR A 25 -3.30 -4.87 -12.41
C THR A 25 -3.40 -5.36 -13.86
N ALA A 26 -3.76 -6.64 -14.06
CA ALA A 26 -3.92 -7.20 -15.39
C ALA A 26 -5.02 -6.50 -16.19
N ARG A 27 -6.12 -6.12 -15.55
CA ARG A 27 -7.18 -5.37 -16.18
C ARG A 27 -6.76 -3.96 -16.56
N LEU A 28 -6.10 -3.24 -15.65
CA LEU A 28 -5.53 -1.92 -15.94
C LEU A 28 -4.58 -1.96 -17.13
N GLN A 29 -3.77 -3.02 -17.26
CA GLN A 29 -2.89 -3.21 -18.42
C GLN A 29 -3.66 -3.48 -19.71
N ALA A 30 -4.72 -4.29 -19.65
CA ALA A 30 -5.56 -4.59 -20.81
C ALA A 30 -6.25 -3.34 -21.35
N ASP A 31 -6.76 -2.48 -20.46
CA ASP A 31 -7.46 -1.24 -20.81
C ASP A 31 -6.48 -0.11 -21.21
N ASN A 32 -5.19 -0.25 -20.90
CA ASN A 32 -4.16 0.75 -21.21
C ASN A 32 -2.96 0.10 -21.90
N PRO A 33 -3.01 -0.12 -23.23
CA PRO A 33 -1.89 -0.67 -23.98
C PRO A 33 -0.62 0.19 -23.79
N GLY A 34 0.47 -0.47 -23.40
CA GLY A 34 1.74 0.20 -23.06
C GLY A 34 1.90 0.57 -21.58
N ALA A 35 0.94 0.25 -20.72
CA ALA A 35 1.13 0.38 -19.28
C ALA A 35 2.24 -0.56 -18.77
N THR A 36 3.13 -0.03 -17.95
CA THR A 36 4.20 -0.79 -17.31
C THR A 36 3.85 -1.10 -15.86
N VAL A 37 4.27 -2.27 -15.36
CA VAL A 37 4.03 -2.70 -13.98
C VAL A 37 5.35 -2.91 -13.26
N THR A 38 5.46 -2.32 -12.09
CA THR A 38 6.48 -2.62 -11.09
C THR A 38 5.82 -3.42 -9.97
N LEU A 39 6.37 -4.58 -9.65
CA LEU A 39 5.89 -5.40 -8.54
C LEU A 39 6.82 -5.27 -7.33
N ARG A 40 6.23 -4.90 -6.20
CA ARG A 40 6.88 -4.95 -4.87
C ARG A 40 6.16 -5.96 -4.00
N ASP A 41 6.83 -7.07 -3.70
CA ASP A 41 6.31 -8.08 -2.77
C ASP A 41 7.06 -7.98 -1.44
N LEU A 42 6.35 -7.51 -0.41
CA LEU A 42 6.92 -7.30 0.93
C LEU A 42 7.11 -8.60 1.72
N ALA A 43 6.58 -9.74 1.23
CA ALA A 43 6.91 -11.05 1.80
C ALA A 43 8.24 -11.60 1.27
N VAL A 44 8.65 -11.15 0.08
CA VAL A 44 9.92 -11.55 -0.56
C VAL A 44 11.04 -10.60 -0.15
N THR A 45 10.76 -9.30 -0.17
CA THR A 45 11.72 -8.25 0.18
C THR A 45 11.10 -7.35 1.26
N PRO A 46 11.04 -7.81 2.52
CA PRO A 46 10.47 -7.03 3.61
C PRO A 46 11.34 -5.81 3.90
N HIS A 47 10.65 -4.67 4.14
CA HIS A 47 11.36 -3.48 4.59
C HIS A 47 11.69 -3.58 6.08
N PRO A 48 12.90 -3.17 6.52
CA PRO A 48 13.27 -3.19 7.93
C PRO A 48 12.33 -2.33 8.78
N VAL A 49 12.10 -2.77 10.02
CA VAL A 49 11.31 -2.01 11.00
C VAL A 49 11.93 -0.64 11.26
N LEU A 50 11.09 0.33 11.57
CA LEU A 50 11.51 1.64 12.03
C LEU A 50 11.89 1.56 13.51
N ASP A 51 13.19 1.46 13.78
CA ASP A 51 13.79 1.43 15.11
C ASP A 51 14.50 2.75 15.45
N GLU A 52 15.11 2.85 16.63
CA GLU A 52 15.84 4.04 17.09
C GLU A 52 16.99 4.37 16.14
N ALA A 53 17.73 3.38 15.65
CA ALA A 53 18.85 3.58 14.73
C ALA A 53 18.38 4.16 13.39
N ALA A 54 17.25 3.65 12.86
CA ALA A 54 16.63 4.17 11.64
C ALA A 54 16.13 5.61 11.82
N LEU A 55 15.49 5.92 12.96
CA LEU A 55 15.10 7.29 13.31
C LEU A 55 16.32 8.22 13.39
N GLY A 56 17.35 7.81 14.10
CA GLY A 56 18.61 8.55 14.19
C GLY A 56 19.22 8.84 12.82
N ALA A 57 19.27 7.84 11.94
CA ALA A 57 19.76 8.01 10.57
C ALA A 57 18.95 9.03 9.76
N ARG A 58 17.62 9.03 9.91
CA ARG A 58 16.72 10.00 9.23
C ARG A 58 16.95 11.44 9.68
N PHE A 59 17.19 11.65 10.99
CA PHE A 59 17.42 12.98 11.55
C PHE A 59 18.86 13.48 11.38
N THR A 60 19.82 12.60 11.06
CA THR A 60 21.19 13.00 10.77
C THR A 60 21.26 13.65 9.39
N PRO A 61 21.81 14.89 9.26
CA PRO A 61 22.04 15.53 7.98
C PRO A 61 22.85 14.66 7.02
N ALA A 62 22.54 14.66 5.74
CA ALA A 62 23.12 13.75 4.75
C ALA A 62 24.66 13.73 4.76
N GLY A 63 25.30 14.91 4.88
CA GLY A 63 26.77 15.02 4.92
C GLY A 63 27.44 14.58 6.23
N GLN A 64 26.65 14.20 7.24
CA GLN A 64 27.12 13.76 8.55
C GLN A 64 26.79 12.30 8.86
N ARG A 65 26.08 11.61 7.93
CA ARG A 65 25.70 10.21 8.11
C ARG A 65 26.92 9.30 8.02
N THR A 66 26.94 8.28 8.89
CA THR A 66 27.85 7.15 8.69
C THR A 66 27.44 6.37 7.44
N PRO A 67 28.32 5.50 6.88
CA PRO A 67 27.95 4.63 5.75
C PRO A 67 26.71 3.79 6.05
N GLU A 68 26.55 3.26 7.26
CA GLU A 68 25.40 2.44 7.69
C GLU A 68 24.12 3.27 7.75
N GLN A 69 24.18 4.49 8.29
CA GLN A 69 23.06 5.44 8.31
C GLN A 69 22.64 5.83 6.88
N ALA A 70 23.61 6.11 6.02
CA ALA A 70 23.33 6.42 4.62
C ALA A 70 22.67 5.25 3.90
N ALA A 71 23.16 4.02 4.08
CA ALA A 71 22.57 2.81 3.52
C ALA A 71 21.13 2.58 4.03
N ARG A 72 20.87 2.77 5.35
CA ARG A 72 19.53 2.64 5.93
C ARG A 72 18.54 3.64 5.33
N VAL A 73 18.94 4.89 5.19
CA VAL A 73 18.08 5.93 4.60
C VAL A 73 17.84 5.68 3.11
N ALA A 74 18.82 5.17 2.38
CA ALA A 74 18.69 4.84 0.95
C ALA A 74 17.60 3.78 0.68
N LEU A 75 17.35 2.86 1.63
CA LEU A 75 16.24 1.90 1.51
C LEU A 75 14.87 2.60 1.53
N ASP A 76 14.69 3.58 2.42
CA ASP A 76 13.47 4.38 2.49
C ASP A 76 13.34 5.27 1.22
N ASP A 77 14.42 5.91 0.80
CA ASP A 77 14.44 6.78 -0.39
C ASP A 77 14.04 6.01 -1.65
N ALA A 78 14.47 4.76 -1.78
CA ALA A 78 14.08 3.89 -2.90
C ALA A 78 12.57 3.63 -2.94
N LEU A 79 11.91 3.37 -1.78
CA LEU A 79 10.47 3.20 -1.72
C LEU A 79 9.71 4.50 -2.03
N ILE A 80 10.19 5.63 -1.54
CA ILE A 80 9.62 6.94 -1.81
C ILE A 80 9.71 7.27 -3.31
N ALA A 81 10.88 7.07 -3.91
CA ALA A 81 11.09 7.28 -5.35
C ALA A 81 10.17 6.38 -6.19
N GLU A 82 10.01 5.12 -5.78
CA GLU A 82 9.10 4.18 -6.44
C GLU A 82 7.65 4.67 -6.40
N VAL A 83 7.15 5.15 -5.26
CA VAL A 83 5.80 5.73 -5.15
C VAL A 83 5.65 6.96 -6.06
N HIS A 84 6.62 7.86 -6.07
CA HIS A 84 6.57 9.06 -6.92
C HIS A 84 6.61 8.73 -8.41
N ALA A 85 7.34 7.70 -8.82
CA ALA A 85 7.55 7.34 -10.23
C ALA A 85 6.32 6.71 -10.91
N HIS A 86 5.28 6.33 -10.16
CA HIS A 86 4.11 5.62 -10.68
C HIS A 86 2.84 6.47 -10.60
N ASP A 87 1.93 6.24 -11.55
CA ASP A 87 0.65 6.96 -11.66
C ASP A 87 -0.45 6.27 -10.85
N VAL A 88 -0.44 4.94 -10.86
CA VAL A 88 -1.44 4.08 -10.22
C VAL A 88 -0.74 3.17 -9.21
N ILE A 89 -1.36 3.00 -8.04
CA ILE A 89 -0.87 2.11 -6.99
C ILE A 89 -1.95 1.06 -6.70
N VAL A 90 -1.58 -0.21 -6.77
CA VAL A 90 -2.46 -1.34 -6.43
C VAL A 90 -1.91 -2.00 -5.16
N LEU A 91 -2.66 -1.90 -4.07
CA LEU A 91 -2.29 -2.42 -2.75
C LEU A 91 -3.02 -3.73 -2.47
N GLY A 92 -2.32 -4.86 -2.41
CA GLY A 92 -2.86 -6.13 -1.93
C GLY A 92 -2.65 -6.26 -0.42
N VAL A 93 -3.66 -5.92 0.40
CA VAL A 93 -3.53 -5.82 1.86
C VAL A 93 -4.52 -6.75 2.57
N PRO A 94 -4.10 -7.96 3.02
CA PRO A 94 -4.96 -8.82 3.82
C PRO A 94 -5.13 -8.25 5.24
N MET A 95 -6.25 -8.57 5.87
CA MET A 95 -6.45 -8.30 7.29
C MET A 95 -5.78 -9.39 8.14
N TYR A 96 -4.87 -9.01 9.01
CA TYR A 96 -4.30 -9.85 10.06
C TYR A 96 -4.59 -9.22 11.42
N ASN A 97 -5.28 -9.98 12.27
CA ASN A 97 -5.64 -9.51 13.62
C ASN A 97 -6.31 -8.13 13.60
N PHE A 98 -7.33 -7.96 12.73
CA PHE A 98 -8.15 -6.76 12.54
C PHE A 98 -7.44 -5.56 11.89
N ASN A 99 -6.16 -5.68 11.50
CA ASN A 99 -5.40 -4.57 10.96
C ASN A 99 -4.57 -4.98 9.72
N VAL A 100 -3.80 -4.04 9.20
CA VAL A 100 -2.81 -4.28 8.15
C VAL A 100 -1.68 -5.18 8.64
N THR A 101 -0.93 -5.76 7.70
CA THR A 101 0.24 -6.59 8.04
C THR A 101 1.39 -5.73 8.59
N ALA A 102 2.27 -6.32 9.38
CA ALA A 102 3.48 -5.65 9.87
C ALA A 102 4.37 -5.17 8.70
N GLN A 103 4.45 -5.95 7.62
CA GLN A 103 5.19 -5.59 6.41
C GLN A 103 4.65 -4.31 5.78
N PHE A 104 3.31 -4.17 5.69
CA PHE A 104 2.71 -2.95 5.18
C PHE A 104 2.93 -1.76 6.11
N LYS A 105 2.84 -1.98 7.43
CA LYS A 105 3.13 -0.92 8.39
C LYS A 105 4.58 -0.44 8.27
N ASN A 106 5.55 -1.34 8.13
CA ASN A 106 6.95 -0.97 7.89
C ASN A 106 7.13 -0.17 6.59
N TRP A 107 6.40 -0.52 5.53
CA TRP A 107 6.40 0.23 4.28
C TRP A 107 5.82 1.64 4.48
N ILE A 108 4.70 1.78 5.18
CA ILE A 108 4.11 3.09 5.51
C ILE A 108 5.12 3.94 6.31
N ASP A 109 5.76 3.36 7.33
CA ASP A 109 6.74 4.07 8.16
C ASP A 109 7.99 4.51 7.35
N ALA A 110 8.35 3.73 6.33
CA ALA A 110 9.44 4.09 5.42
C ALA A 110 9.06 5.26 4.50
N VAL A 111 7.86 5.24 3.92
CA VAL A 111 7.44 6.25 2.94
C VAL A 111 6.93 7.53 3.60
N ALA A 112 6.46 7.48 4.85
CA ALA A 112 6.00 8.66 5.59
C ALA A 112 7.21 9.47 6.08
N ARG A 113 7.62 10.47 5.28
CA ARG A 113 8.78 11.31 5.55
C ARG A 113 8.43 12.78 5.48
N ALA A 114 8.62 13.50 6.59
CA ALA A 114 8.41 14.94 6.67
C ALA A 114 9.34 15.69 5.70
N GLY A 115 8.78 16.68 4.99
CA GLY A 115 9.47 17.45 3.97
C GLY A 115 9.62 16.75 2.61
N VAL A 116 9.23 15.47 2.49
CA VAL A 116 9.36 14.67 1.26
C VAL A 116 8.02 14.15 0.76
N THR A 117 7.28 13.41 1.59
CA THR A 117 5.96 12.84 1.23
C THR A 117 4.80 13.53 1.93
N PHE A 118 5.08 14.30 2.94
CA PHE A 118 4.15 15.23 3.59
C PHE A 118 4.94 16.40 4.22
N LYS A 119 4.24 17.49 4.54
CA LYS A 119 4.81 18.61 5.30
C LYS A 119 3.80 19.14 6.31
N TYR A 120 4.29 19.72 7.40
CA TYR A 120 3.45 20.48 8.33
C TYR A 120 3.28 21.91 7.85
N THR A 121 2.06 22.44 7.98
CA THR A 121 1.70 23.83 7.71
C THR A 121 0.99 24.41 8.93
N GLU A 122 0.72 25.71 8.92
CA GLU A 122 -0.05 26.38 9.98
C GLU A 122 -1.47 25.81 10.15
N THR A 123 -2.04 25.25 9.08
CA THR A 123 -3.39 24.66 9.07
C THR A 123 -3.40 23.14 9.25
N GLY A 124 -2.22 22.50 9.46
CA GLY A 124 -2.08 21.07 9.64
C GLY A 124 -1.17 20.40 8.59
N PRO A 125 -1.12 19.07 8.58
CA PRO A 125 -0.28 18.35 7.63
C PRO A 125 -0.86 18.40 6.20
N VAL A 126 0.04 18.51 5.21
CA VAL A 126 -0.30 18.47 3.78
C VAL A 126 0.51 17.37 3.12
N GLY A 127 -0.16 16.42 2.45
CA GLY A 127 0.48 15.36 1.68
C GLY A 127 1.08 15.87 0.37
N LEU A 128 2.21 15.32 -0.02
CA LEU A 128 2.98 15.74 -1.19
C LEU A 128 2.96 14.70 -2.32
N VAL A 129 2.45 13.50 -2.07
CA VAL A 129 2.30 12.42 -3.06
C VAL A 129 0.93 12.55 -3.73
N THR A 130 0.77 13.54 -4.58
CA THR A 130 -0.52 13.86 -5.23
C THR A 130 -0.66 13.25 -6.62
N GLY A 131 -1.90 13.25 -7.15
CA GLY A 131 -2.19 12.80 -8.52
C GLY A 131 -2.08 11.28 -8.72
N LYS A 132 -2.17 10.50 -7.64
CA LYS A 132 -2.14 9.03 -7.69
C LYS A 132 -3.54 8.46 -7.57
N LYS A 133 -3.87 7.48 -8.41
CA LYS A 133 -5.02 6.59 -8.24
C LYS A 133 -4.59 5.39 -7.42
N VAL A 134 -5.33 5.06 -6.36
CA VAL A 134 -5.00 3.93 -5.48
C VAL A 134 -6.14 2.93 -5.45
N TYR A 135 -5.84 1.67 -5.74
CA TYR A 135 -6.75 0.54 -5.55
C TYR A 135 -6.30 -0.28 -4.34
N VAL A 136 -7.11 -0.32 -3.31
CA VAL A 136 -6.86 -1.10 -2.10
C VAL A 136 -7.67 -2.40 -2.17
N VAL A 137 -6.99 -3.51 -2.32
CA VAL A 137 -7.58 -4.84 -2.42
C VAL A 137 -7.36 -5.58 -1.11
N THR A 138 -8.44 -5.77 -0.35
CA THR A 138 -8.37 -6.42 0.96
C THR A 138 -8.96 -7.83 0.92
N SER A 139 -8.39 -8.75 1.70
CA SER A 139 -8.97 -10.06 1.99
C SER A 139 -9.09 -10.27 3.49
N ARG A 140 -10.24 -10.79 3.95
CA ARG A 140 -10.59 -10.88 5.37
C ARG A 140 -11.25 -12.23 5.66
N GLY A 141 -10.88 -12.88 6.75
CA GLY A 141 -11.46 -14.16 7.16
C GLY A 141 -12.95 -14.04 7.50
N GLY A 142 -13.32 -13.01 8.25
CA GLY A 142 -14.69 -12.65 8.61
C GLY A 142 -15.31 -11.61 7.68
N ILE A 143 -16.51 -11.14 8.08
CA ILE A 143 -17.20 -9.98 7.50
C ILE A 143 -17.01 -8.83 8.48
N HIS A 144 -16.24 -7.81 8.09
CA HIS A 144 -15.83 -6.72 8.97
C HIS A 144 -16.25 -5.34 8.47
N GLN A 145 -16.52 -5.19 7.16
CA GLN A 145 -16.88 -3.89 6.58
C GLN A 145 -18.08 -3.28 7.30
N GLY A 146 -17.90 -2.07 7.82
CA GLY A 146 -18.92 -1.36 8.58
C GLY A 146 -19.14 -1.87 10.00
N GLN A 147 -18.34 -2.82 10.49
CA GLN A 147 -18.38 -3.33 11.86
C GLN A 147 -17.31 -2.66 12.73
N PRO A 148 -17.49 -2.64 14.08
CA PRO A 148 -16.47 -2.13 14.99
C PRO A 148 -15.11 -2.84 14.89
N THR A 149 -15.10 -4.04 14.35
CA THR A 149 -13.88 -4.84 14.11
C THR A 149 -13.13 -4.44 12.83
N ASP A 150 -13.68 -3.53 12.02
CA ASP A 150 -13.00 -3.01 10.83
C ASP A 150 -12.06 -1.85 11.18
N GLN A 151 -10.84 -2.18 11.57
CA GLN A 151 -9.82 -1.19 11.85
C GLN A 151 -9.00 -0.78 10.61
N MET A 152 -9.12 -1.54 9.51
CA MET A 152 -8.37 -1.25 8.28
C MET A 152 -9.02 -0.17 7.42
N THR A 153 -10.34 -0.23 7.24
CA THR A 153 -11.06 0.71 6.35
C THR A 153 -10.93 2.16 6.82
N PRO A 154 -11.00 2.52 8.11
CA PRO A 154 -10.73 3.89 8.55
C PRO A 154 -9.23 4.24 8.53
N TYR A 155 -8.34 3.28 8.79
CA TYR A 155 -6.90 3.53 8.83
C TYR A 155 -6.30 3.84 7.44
N LEU A 156 -6.62 3.03 6.45
CA LEU A 156 -6.00 3.11 5.12
C LEU A 156 -6.24 4.46 4.41
N PRO A 157 -7.48 4.97 4.29
CA PRO A 157 -7.71 6.29 3.72
C PRO A 157 -7.02 7.40 4.52
N THR A 158 -7.00 7.29 5.85
CA THR A 158 -6.36 8.28 6.72
C THR A 158 -4.87 8.40 6.42
N VAL A 159 -4.14 7.28 6.39
CA VAL A 159 -2.70 7.31 6.13
C VAL A 159 -2.36 7.65 4.68
N LEU A 160 -3.16 7.19 3.72
CA LEU A 160 -2.97 7.52 2.30
C LEU A 160 -3.24 9.01 2.04
N ALA A 161 -4.31 9.57 2.60
CA ALA A 161 -4.61 11.00 2.51
C ALA A 161 -3.55 11.87 3.20
N PHE A 162 -3.03 11.43 4.35
CA PHE A 162 -1.90 12.09 5.02
C PHE A 162 -0.67 12.20 4.10
N LEU A 163 -0.43 11.22 3.25
CA LEU A 163 0.63 11.25 2.25
C LEU A 163 0.25 12.04 0.98
N GLY A 164 -1.03 12.35 0.76
CA GLY A 164 -1.54 13.08 -0.40
C GLY A 164 -2.28 12.23 -1.44
N MET A 165 -2.43 10.92 -1.19
CA MET A 165 -3.15 9.98 -2.05
C MET A 165 -4.61 9.92 -1.63
N THR A 166 -5.46 10.75 -2.25
CA THR A 166 -6.88 10.91 -1.88
C THR A 166 -7.85 10.20 -2.81
N ASP A 167 -7.43 9.83 -4.01
CA ASP A 167 -8.27 9.07 -4.96
C ASP A 167 -8.09 7.57 -4.71
N VAL A 168 -8.88 7.02 -3.77
CA VAL A 168 -8.75 5.65 -3.26
C VAL A 168 -10.02 4.85 -3.48
N GLU A 169 -9.89 3.70 -4.14
CA GLU A 169 -10.97 2.73 -4.35
C GLU A 169 -10.70 1.42 -3.63
N PHE A 170 -11.74 0.85 -3.05
CA PHE A 170 -11.65 -0.40 -2.29
C PHE A 170 -12.31 -1.57 -3.01
N VAL A 171 -11.63 -2.72 -2.92
CA VAL A 171 -12.12 -4.05 -3.28
C VAL A 171 -12.04 -4.93 -2.04
N TYR A 172 -13.18 -5.44 -1.60
CA TYR A 172 -13.28 -6.30 -0.42
C TYR A 172 -13.54 -7.74 -0.81
N ALA A 173 -12.71 -8.67 -0.31
CA ALA A 173 -12.97 -10.11 -0.29
C ALA A 173 -13.17 -10.54 1.16
N GLU A 174 -14.40 -10.58 1.63
CA GLU A 174 -14.76 -10.91 3.01
C GLU A 174 -15.30 -12.33 3.14
N GLY A 175 -15.40 -12.83 4.36
CA GLY A 175 -15.92 -14.18 4.64
C GLY A 175 -15.01 -15.30 4.13
N MET A 176 -13.72 -15.02 3.93
CA MET A 176 -12.79 -15.97 3.30
C MET A 176 -12.57 -17.25 4.12
N ALA A 177 -12.93 -17.26 5.40
CA ALA A 177 -12.84 -18.45 6.26
C ALA A 177 -14.04 -19.42 6.11
N PHE A 178 -15.20 -18.96 5.61
CA PHE A 178 -16.43 -19.75 5.59
C PHE A 178 -17.27 -19.60 4.30
N ALA A 179 -17.06 -18.56 3.51
CA ALA A 179 -17.79 -18.26 2.28
C ALA A 179 -16.86 -17.74 1.17
N ALA A 180 -15.69 -18.36 1.00
CA ALA A 180 -14.62 -17.87 0.16
C ALA A 180 -15.02 -17.63 -1.30
N GLU A 181 -15.84 -18.52 -1.89
CA GLU A 181 -16.30 -18.37 -3.27
C GLU A 181 -17.16 -17.12 -3.45
N GLN A 182 -18.08 -16.86 -2.52
CA GLN A 182 -18.93 -15.67 -2.52
C GLN A 182 -18.10 -14.39 -2.34
N GLY A 183 -17.16 -14.39 -1.38
CA GLY A 183 -16.26 -13.27 -1.15
C GLY A 183 -15.39 -12.94 -2.37
N LEU A 184 -14.88 -13.97 -3.05
CA LEU A 184 -14.12 -13.80 -4.29
C LEU A 184 -14.99 -13.33 -5.45
N ALA A 185 -16.23 -13.84 -5.57
CA ALA A 185 -17.17 -13.42 -6.61
C ALA A 185 -17.52 -11.93 -6.46
N SER A 186 -17.84 -11.48 -5.24
CA SER A 186 -18.12 -10.06 -4.93
C SER A 186 -16.92 -9.17 -5.27
N ALA A 187 -15.72 -9.57 -4.87
CA ALA A 187 -14.51 -8.83 -5.17
C ALA A 187 -14.27 -8.69 -6.69
N ARG A 188 -14.44 -9.79 -7.45
CA ARG A 188 -14.30 -9.76 -8.91
C ARG A 188 -15.35 -8.88 -9.59
N ALA A 189 -16.61 -8.92 -9.14
CA ALA A 189 -17.66 -8.03 -9.65
C ALA A 189 -17.29 -6.54 -9.40
N ARG A 190 -16.78 -6.23 -8.20
CA ARG A 190 -16.32 -4.87 -7.90
C ARG A 190 -15.15 -4.45 -8.80
N ILE A 191 -14.17 -5.32 -9.02
CA ILE A 191 -13.05 -5.05 -9.95
C ILE A 191 -13.57 -4.72 -11.35
N GLN A 192 -14.57 -5.47 -11.84
CA GLN A 192 -15.16 -5.20 -13.14
C GLN A 192 -15.81 -3.82 -13.23
N GLN A 193 -16.46 -3.35 -12.16
CA GLN A 193 -17.06 -2.02 -12.10
C GLN A 193 -16.01 -0.90 -12.07
N LEU A 194 -14.93 -1.09 -11.32
CA LEU A 194 -13.92 -0.05 -11.09
C LEU A 194 -13.00 0.19 -12.30
N VAL A 195 -12.75 -0.84 -13.09
CA VAL A 195 -11.76 -0.80 -14.18
C VAL A 195 -12.44 -0.93 -15.56
N SER A 196 -13.75 -0.74 -15.66
CA SER A 196 -14.53 -0.75 -16.91
C SER A 196 -15.10 0.64 -17.24
N ALA A 197 -14.68 1.67 -16.56
CA ALA A 197 -15.21 3.03 -16.74
C ALA A 197 -14.22 3.91 -17.53
#